data_e6086aa6b3dc57a9a1c6ee4ad9c159c5
#
_entry.id   e6086aa6b3dc57a9a1c6ee4ad9c159c5
#
_cell.length_a   1.000
_cell.length_b   1.000
_cell.length_c   1.000
_cell.angle_alpha   90.00
_cell.angle_beta   90.00
_cell.angle_gamma   90.00
#
_symmetry.space_group_name_H-M   'P 1'
#
loop_
_entity.id
_entity.type
_entity.pdbx_description
1 polymer ?
#
loop_
_entity_poly.entity_id
_entity_poly.type
_entity_poly.pdbx_seq_one_letter_code
_entity_poly.pdbx_strand_id
1 'polypeptide(L)'
;LYSSNDIKLLDAILLRPTIAKIDLKSLWSKDGEIEVHANTQFAFDMDNSSDKYRIGFAIVENELKLDFNIQKNNATLYDSEEYRLMDSPIHSKFMFFHNVARGTESAFIGIANSLPTDIRKGEEYTSSYKLKVPSTVKDINNISVISFVLNYHTDDVLNTSISSLGAVPSGIYSDNLLVADFSIAQNNCI
;
A
#
# COMPACT_ATOMS: atom_id res chain seq x y z
N LEU A 1 -25.22 6.46 9.14
CA LEU A 1 -25.14 6.63 10.61
C LEU A 1 -24.53 5.35 11.17
N TYR A 2 -23.34 5.44 11.77
CA TYR A 2 -22.76 4.34 12.55
C TYR A 2 -23.63 4.11 13.78
N SER A 3 -23.88 2.86 14.12
CA SER A 3 -24.59 2.55 15.35
C SER A 3 -23.74 2.92 16.56
N SER A 4 -24.36 3.10 17.73
CA SER A 4 -23.61 3.34 18.97
C SER A 4 -22.66 2.19 19.31
N ASN A 5 -22.94 0.98 18.81
CA ASN A 5 -22.07 -0.19 18.97
C ASN A 5 -20.85 -0.12 18.05
N ASP A 6 -21.01 0.41 16.83
CA ASP A 6 -19.90 0.59 15.88
C ASP A 6 -18.91 1.63 16.41
N ILE A 7 -19.40 2.70 17.02
CA ILE A 7 -18.55 3.74 17.65
C ILE A 7 -17.77 3.14 18.81
N LYS A 8 -18.42 2.36 19.70
CA LYS A 8 -17.72 1.70 20.82
C LYS A 8 -16.67 0.69 20.34
N LEU A 9 -16.95 -0.03 19.27
CA LEU A 9 -15.99 -0.94 18.66
C LEU A 9 -14.78 -0.19 18.10
N LEU A 10 -15.03 0.93 17.41
CA LEU A 10 -13.97 1.79 16.88
C LEU A 10 -13.11 2.36 18.00
N ASP A 11 -13.72 2.89 19.08
CA ASP A 11 -13.01 3.39 20.24
C ASP A 11 -12.15 2.29 20.89
N ALA A 12 -12.68 1.08 21.02
CA ALA A 12 -11.93 -0.05 21.55
C ALA A 12 -10.74 -0.46 20.69
N ILE A 13 -10.84 -0.33 19.36
CA ILE A 13 -9.74 -0.57 18.43
C ILE A 13 -8.69 0.54 18.54
N LEU A 14 -9.11 1.80 18.59
CA LEU A 14 -8.19 2.95 18.69
C LEU A 14 -7.43 2.99 20.03
N LEU A 15 -8.00 2.43 21.09
CA LEU A 15 -7.36 2.34 22.40
C LEU A 15 -6.41 1.14 22.54
N ARG A 16 -6.34 0.25 21.55
CA ARG A 16 -5.39 -0.88 21.61
C ARG A 16 -3.96 -0.35 21.56
N PRO A 17 -3.08 -0.78 22.45
CA PRO A 17 -1.69 -0.38 22.40
C PRO A 17 -1.05 -0.88 21.10
N THR A 18 -0.25 -0.03 20.48
CA THR A 18 0.54 -0.41 19.29
C THR A 18 1.54 -1.49 19.70
N ILE A 19 1.45 -2.66 19.12
CA ILE A 19 2.30 -3.82 19.42
C ILE A 19 3.66 -3.70 18.73
N ALA A 20 3.68 -3.14 17.52
CA ALA A 20 4.88 -2.97 16.72
C ALA A 20 5.00 -1.52 16.21
N LYS A 21 6.23 -1.04 16.07
CA LYS A 21 6.57 0.21 15.39
C LYS A 21 7.37 -0.14 14.14
N ILE A 22 7.09 0.52 13.03
CA ILE A 22 7.82 0.38 11.78
C ILE A 22 8.34 1.74 11.36
N ASP A 23 9.65 1.85 11.15
CA ASP A 23 10.30 2.99 10.49
C ASP A 23 10.68 2.54 9.07
N LEU A 24 9.94 3.04 8.07
CA LEU A 24 10.08 2.65 6.68
C LEU A 24 10.77 3.74 5.88
N LYS A 25 11.78 3.34 5.11
CA LYS A 25 12.41 4.17 4.08
C LYS A 25 12.34 3.45 2.75
N SER A 26 11.99 4.16 1.70
CA SER A 26 11.99 3.66 0.33
C SER A 26 12.71 4.64 -0.60
N LEU A 27 13.47 4.11 -1.56
CA LEU A 27 14.21 4.90 -2.53
C LEU A 27 14.34 4.15 -3.85
N TRP A 28 14.54 4.88 -4.92
CA TRP A 28 14.84 4.30 -6.23
C TRP A 28 16.25 3.73 -6.27
N SER A 29 16.37 2.49 -6.72
CA SER A 29 17.67 1.93 -7.10
C SER A 29 18.09 2.43 -8.49
N LYS A 30 19.37 2.20 -8.83
CA LYS A 30 19.90 2.51 -10.16
C LYS A 30 19.26 1.68 -11.28
N ASP A 31 18.72 0.53 -10.93
CA ASP A 31 18.13 -0.44 -11.86
C ASP A 31 16.62 -0.21 -12.07
N GLY A 32 16.06 0.86 -11.49
CA GLY A 32 14.63 1.16 -11.59
C GLY A 32 13.74 0.32 -10.67
N GLU A 33 14.33 -0.42 -9.73
CA GLU A 33 13.63 -1.10 -8.67
C GLU A 33 13.48 -0.17 -7.45
N ILE A 34 12.62 -0.53 -6.52
CA ILE A 34 12.45 0.21 -5.26
C ILE A 34 13.20 -0.54 -4.17
N GLU A 35 14.21 0.10 -3.59
CA GLU A 35 14.86 -0.40 -2.38
C GLU A 35 14.07 0.04 -1.16
N VAL A 36 13.74 -0.91 -0.28
CA VAL A 36 13.00 -0.67 0.95
C VAL A 36 13.82 -1.11 2.15
N HIS A 37 13.83 -0.26 3.17
CA HIS A 37 14.49 -0.53 4.45
C HIS A 37 13.45 -0.29 5.55
N ALA A 38 13.13 -1.31 6.31
CA ALA A 38 12.20 -1.24 7.42
C ALA A 38 12.88 -1.64 8.71
N ASN A 39 12.88 -0.73 9.70
CA ASN A 39 13.26 -1.03 11.06
C ASN A 39 12.00 -1.28 11.88
N THR A 40 11.90 -2.46 12.45
CA THR A 40 10.73 -2.88 13.25
C THR A 40 11.13 -3.06 14.70
N GLN A 41 10.33 -2.50 15.62
CA GLN A 41 10.48 -2.69 17.07
C GLN A 41 9.16 -3.23 17.63
N PHE A 42 9.24 -4.05 18.66
CA PHE A 42 8.07 -4.61 19.34
C PHE A 42 7.97 -4.15 20.79
N ALA A 43 6.74 -3.96 21.24
CA ALA A 43 6.45 -3.51 22.61
C ALA A 43 6.58 -4.63 23.65
N PHE A 44 6.67 -5.89 23.23
CA PHE A 44 6.74 -7.07 24.08
C PHE A 44 7.68 -8.10 23.49
N ASP A 45 8.20 -8.99 24.35
CA ASP A 45 8.86 -10.22 23.92
C ASP A 45 7.82 -11.14 23.26
N MET A 46 8.16 -11.73 22.11
CA MET A 46 7.24 -12.59 21.38
C MET A 46 7.97 -13.80 20.81
N ASP A 47 7.35 -14.98 20.97
CA ASP A 47 7.81 -16.20 20.32
C ASP A 47 7.33 -16.19 18.84
N ASN A 48 8.30 -16.25 17.92
CA ASN A 48 8.07 -16.33 16.49
C ASN A 48 8.66 -17.62 15.88
N SER A 49 8.87 -18.65 16.69
CA SER A 49 9.43 -19.94 16.24
C SER A 49 8.61 -20.63 15.15
N SER A 50 7.30 -20.33 15.08
CA SER A 50 6.38 -20.82 14.04
C SER A 50 6.24 -19.86 12.86
N ASP A 51 7.15 -18.86 12.70
CA ASP A 51 7.07 -17.82 11.66
C ASP A 51 5.70 -17.09 11.62
N LYS A 52 5.17 -16.87 12.79
CA LYS A 52 3.82 -16.31 13.00
C LYS A 52 3.77 -14.81 12.66
N TYR A 53 4.84 -14.07 13.00
CA TYR A 53 4.95 -12.65 12.71
C TYR A 53 5.84 -12.41 11.51
N ARG A 54 5.32 -11.66 10.55
CA ARG A 54 6.02 -11.38 9.30
C ARG A 54 5.91 -9.91 8.94
N ILE A 55 6.92 -9.40 8.22
CA ILE A 55 6.85 -8.10 7.56
C ILE A 55 6.49 -8.31 6.09
N GLY A 56 5.71 -7.39 5.54
CA GLY A 56 5.38 -7.36 4.12
C GLY A 56 5.39 -5.95 3.57
N PHE A 57 5.39 -5.85 2.24
CA PHE A 57 5.43 -4.59 1.52
C PHE A 57 4.39 -4.59 0.41
N ALA A 58 3.75 -3.44 0.19
CA ALA A 58 2.85 -3.20 -0.92
C ALA A 58 3.22 -1.90 -1.62
N ILE A 59 3.20 -1.93 -2.95
CA ILE A 59 3.29 -0.71 -3.76
C ILE A 59 1.86 -0.22 -3.99
N VAL A 60 1.62 1.05 -3.66
CA VAL A 60 0.33 1.72 -3.85
C VAL A 60 0.52 2.92 -4.76
N GLU A 61 -0.50 3.21 -5.56
CA GLU A 61 -0.55 4.37 -6.46
C GLU A 61 -1.60 5.35 -5.97
N ASN A 62 -1.25 6.63 -5.95
CA ASN A 62 -2.10 7.74 -5.57
C ASN A 62 -2.56 8.51 -6.81
N GLU A 63 -3.60 9.31 -6.65
CA GLU A 63 -4.17 10.16 -7.71
C GLU A 63 -4.53 9.41 -8.98
N LEU A 64 -4.84 8.11 -8.84
CA LEU A 64 -5.20 7.27 -9.96
C LEU A 64 -6.51 7.74 -10.59
N LYS A 65 -6.46 8.11 -11.86
CA LYS A 65 -7.63 8.35 -12.69
C LYS A 65 -7.96 7.09 -13.48
N LEU A 66 -9.24 6.75 -13.53
CA LEU A 66 -9.73 5.69 -14.39
C LEU A 66 -10.31 6.30 -15.66
N ASP A 67 -9.93 5.75 -16.80
CA ASP A 67 -10.38 6.27 -18.11
C ASP A 67 -11.84 5.92 -18.41
N PHE A 68 -12.34 4.91 -17.71
CA PHE A 68 -13.75 4.54 -17.77
C PHE A 68 -14.38 4.79 -16.41
N ASN A 69 -15.56 5.36 -16.42
CA ASN A 69 -16.17 5.54 -15.18
C ASN A 69 -17.57 5.67 -15.13
N ILE A 70 -18.11 4.81 -14.49
CA ILE A 70 -19.48 5.00 -14.08
C ILE A 70 -19.58 4.53 -12.64
N GLN A 71 -19.26 5.42 -11.74
CA GLN A 71 -19.62 5.19 -10.35
C GLN A 71 -20.97 5.82 -10.09
N LYS A 72 -21.93 5.00 -9.69
CA LYS A 72 -23.23 5.49 -9.27
C LYS A 72 -23.06 6.32 -8.01
N ASN A 73 -23.58 7.56 -8.03
CA ASN A 73 -23.64 8.37 -6.83
C ASN A 73 -24.79 7.88 -5.95
N ASN A 74 -24.46 7.34 -4.78
CA ASN A 74 -25.40 6.88 -3.78
C ASN A 74 -25.46 7.84 -2.56
N ALA A 75 -24.93 9.06 -2.69
CA ALA A 75 -24.96 10.04 -1.62
C ALA A 75 -26.42 10.34 -1.20
N THR A 76 -26.64 10.45 0.10
CA THR A 76 -27.94 10.68 0.74
C THR A 76 -28.00 12.06 1.38
N LEU A 77 -29.13 12.39 1.97
CA LEU A 77 -29.30 13.66 2.73
C LEU A 77 -28.36 13.79 3.93
N TYR A 78 -27.75 12.69 4.37
CA TYR A 78 -26.80 12.67 5.50
C TYR A 78 -25.34 12.82 5.08
N ASP A 79 -25.08 12.82 3.77
CA ASP A 79 -23.75 13.00 3.21
C ASP A 79 -23.48 14.52 3.04
N SER A 80 -22.23 14.87 2.79
CA SER A 80 -21.86 16.27 2.53
C SER A 80 -22.61 16.81 1.31
N GLU A 81 -22.91 18.13 1.32
CA GLU A 81 -23.60 18.77 0.22
C GLU A 81 -22.87 18.60 -1.10
N GLU A 82 -21.54 18.64 -1.08
CA GLU A 82 -20.69 18.42 -2.25
C GLU A 82 -20.99 17.07 -2.93
N TYR A 83 -21.03 15.98 -2.17
CA TYR A 83 -21.31 14.64 -2.74
C TYR A 83 -22.77 14.50 -3.16
N ARG A 84 -23.69 15.09 -2.44
CA ARG A 84 -25.12 15.06 -2.79
C ARG A 84 -25.44 15.73 -4.12
N LEU A 85 -24.72 16.81 -4.44
CA LEU A 85 -24.93 17.59 -5.66
C LEU A 85 -24.19 17.04 -6.87
N MET A 86 -23.36 16.01 -6.69
CA MET A 86 -22.73 15.35 -7.83
C MET A 86 -23.72 14.59 -8.69
N ASP A 87 -23.53 14.65 -10.01
CA ASP A 87 -24.31 13.87 -10.96
C ASP A 87 -24.21 12.37 -10.72
N SER A 88 -25.22 11.61 -11.15
CA SER A 88 -25.18 10.16 -11.18
C SER A 88 -25.37 9.67 -12.61
N PRO A 89 -24.36 9.03 -13.22
CA PRO A 89 -23.06 8.62 -12.67
C PRO A 89 -22.09 9.77 -12.46
N ILE A 90 -21.21 9.61 -11.48
CA ILE A 90 -20.12 10.57 -11.23
C ILE A 90 -19.12 10.47 -12.37
N HIS A 91 -18.81 11.59 -12.99
CA HIS A 91 -17.87 11.61 -14.12
C HIS A 91 -16.43 11.37 -13.65
N SER A 92 -15.66 10.55 -14.39
CA SER A 92 -14.28 10.16 -14.05
C SER A 92 -13.33 11.32 -13.75
N LYS A 93 -13.53 12.47 -14.41
CA LYS A 93 -12.71 13.67 -14.15
C LYS A 93 -12.73 14.17 -12.71
N PHE A 94 -13.76 13.79 -11.93
CA PHE A 94 -13.91 14.16 -10.52
C PHE A 94 -13.47 13.04 -9.56
N MET A 95 -12.99 11.91 -10.09
CA MET A 95 -12.67 10.75 -9.27
C MET A 95 -11.17 10.48 -9.30
N PHE A 96 -10.59 10.60 -8.11
CA PHE A 96 -9.21 10.23 -7.86
C PHE A 96 -9.20 9.13 -6.81
N PHE A 97 -8.47 8.08 -7.08
CA PHE A 97 -8.30 6.99 -6.13
C PHE A 97 -6.91 7.07 -5.51
N HIS A 98 -6.86 6.96 -4.20
CA HIS A 98 -5.62 7.00 -3.43
C HIS A 98 -5.34 5.64 -2.80
N ASN A 99 -4.05 5.36 -2.58
CA ASN A 99 -3.58 4.11 -1.97
C ASN A 99 -4.10 2.85 -2.70
N VAL A 100 -4.21 2.91 -4.02
CA VAL A 100 -4.62 1.75 -4.82
C VAL A 100 -3.48 0.76 -4.89
N ALA A 101 -3.66 -0.42 -4.32
CA ALA A 101 -2.64 -1.47 -4.35
C ALA A 101 -2.36 -1.90 -5.80
N ARG A 102 -1.09 -1.85 -6.20
CA ARG A 102 -0.62 -2.22 -7.54
C ARG A 102 0.16 -3.52 -7.52
N GLY A 103 0.79 -3.85 -6.41
CA GLY A 103 1.50 -5.09 -6.21
C GLY A 103 1.97 -5.26 -4.78
N THR A 104 2.22 -6.49 -4.42
CA THR A 104 2.76 -6.85 -3.12
C THR A 104 3.90 -7.83 -3.31
N GLU A 105 4.91 -7.72 -2.47
CA GLU A 105 5.82 -8.83 -2.23
C GLU A 105 5.09 -9.78 -1.27
N SER A 106 4.96 -11.06 -1.61
CA SER A 106 4.29 -12.06 -0.76
C SER A 106 2.76 -12.00 -0.61
N ALA A 107 2.02 -11.44 -1.55
CA ALA A 107 0.54 -11.54 -1.62
C ALA A 107 -0.22 -11.15 -0.33
N PHE A 108 0.25 -10.12 0.40
CA PHE A 108 -0.31 -9.65 1.69
C PHE A 108 -0.19 -10.59 2.89
N ILE A 109 0.46 -11.73 2.77
CA ILE A 109 0.67 -12.69 3.87
C ILE A 109 2.01 -12.48 4.60
N GLY A 110 2.77 -11.47 4.21
CA GLY A 110 4.11 -11.20 4.72
C GLY A 110 5.18 -12.16 4.18
N ILE A 111 6.42 -11.76 4.28
CA ILE A 111 7.58 -12.51 3.79
C ILE A 111 7.95 -13.54 4.85
N ALA A 112 8.00 -14.80 4.46
CA ALA A 112 8.35 -15.89 5.37
C ALA A 112 9.76 -15.69 5.95
N ASN A 113 9.91 -15.97 7.25
CA ASN A 113 11.16 -15.81 8.00
C ASN A 113 11.76 -14.39 7.93
N SER A 114 10.95 -13.38 7.75
CA SER A 114 11.38 -11.98 7.67
C SER A 114 11.71 -11.36 9.04
N LEU A 115 11.28 -11.98 10.11
CA LEU A 115 11.58 -11.61 11.49
C LEU A 115 12.23 -12.80 12.23
N PRO A 116 13.05 -12.57 13.27
CA PRO A 116 13.71 -13.65 14.00
C PRO A 116 12.70 -14.52 14.74
N THR A 117 13.14 -15.71 15.12
CA THR A 117 12.33 -16.67 15.91
C THR A 117 12.04 -16.21 17.32
N ASP A 118 12.91 -15.35 17.87
CA ASP A 118 12.81 -14.81 19.23
C ASP A 118 12.84 -13.27 19.12
N ILE A 119 11.69 -12.67 19.27
CA ILE A 119 11.52 -11.22 19.19
C ILE A 119 11.61 -10.66 20.59
N ARG A 120 12.54 -9.74 20.83
CA ARG A 120 12.75 -9.08 22.11
C ARG A 120 12.18 -7.67 22.12
N LYS A 121 11.56 -7.33 23.24
CA LYS A 121 11.02 -6.00 23.47
C LYS A 121 12.07 -4.92 23.26
N GLY A 122 11.74 -3.94 22.41
CA GLY A 122 12.56 -2.76 22.17
C GLY A 122 13.80 -2.98 21.30
N GLU A 123 14.11 -4.22 20.91
CA GLU A 123 15.15 -4.46 19.92
C GLU A 123 14.69 -4.06 18.52
N GLU A 124 15.65 -3.60 17.70
CA GLU A 124 15.41 -3.21 16.32
C GLU A 124 15.75 -4.35 15.36
N TYR A 125 14.80 -4.67 14.49
CA TYR A 125 14.96 -5.68 13.45
C TYR A 125 14.90 -5.01 12.08
N THR A 126 16.02 -5.01 11.36
CA THR A 126 16.14 -4.40 10.05
C THR A 126 15.83 -5.42 8.96
N SER A 127 14.92 -5.07 8.08
CA SER A 127 14.59 -5.84 6.88
C SER A 127 14.83 -4.97 5.64
N SER A 128 15.52 -5.52 4.63
CA SER A 128 15.83 -4.81 3.40
C SER A 128 15.47 -5.67 2.20
N TYR A 129 14.71 -5.10 1.26
CA TYR A 129 14.25 -5.80 0.06
C TYR A 129 14.31 -4.90 -1.16
N LYS A 130 14.29 -5.51 -2.33
CA LYS A 130 14.10 -4.84 -3.61
C LYS A 130 12.74 -5.24 -4.18
N LEU A 131 11.93 -4.25 -4.50
CA LEU A 131 10.60 -4.43 -5.05
C LEU A 131 10.62 -4.03 -6.53
N LYS A 132 10.06 -4.88 -7.38
CA LYS A 132 9.84 -4.53 -8.79
C LYS A 132 8.59 -3.68 -8.90
N VAL A 133 8.67 -2.61 -9.70
CA VAL A 133 7.49 -1.82 -10.02
C VAL A 133 6.55 -2.64 -10.90
N PRO A 134 5.29 -2.88 -10.48
CA PRO A 134 4.34 -3.62 -11.29
C PRO A 134 4.00 -2.88 -12.59
N SER A 135 3.86 -3.60 -13.69
CA SER A 135 3.43 -3.04 -14.99
C SER A 135 2.03 -2.43 -14.96
N THR A 136 1.26 -2.70 -13.93
CA THR A 136 -0.06 -2.11 -13.70
C THR A 136 -0.03 -0.68 -13.18
N VAL A 137 1.15 -0.17 -12.73
CA VAL A 137 1.34 1.23 -12.31
C VAL A 137 1.17 2.13 -13.53
N LYS A 138 0.32 3.15 -13.41
CA LYS A 138 0.06 4.12 -14.48
C LYS A 138 0.94 5.35 -14.38
N ASP A 139 1.19 5.83 -13.17
CA ASP A 139 2.07 6.97 -12.92
C ASP A 139 3.11 6.64 -11.84
N ILE A 140 4.33 6.44 -12.28
CA ILE A 140 5.46 6.07 -11.42
C ILE A 140 5.85 7.18 -10.42
N ASN A 141 5.46 8.43 -10.67
CA ASN A 141 5.73 9.55 -9.76
C ASN A 141 4.74 9.59 -8.58
N ASN A 142 3.62 8.89 -8.71
CA ASN A 142 2.54 8.88 -7.72
C ASN A 142 2.49 7.59 -6.90
N ILE A 143 3.58 6.83 -6.85
CA ILE A 143 3.64 5.61 -6.05
C ILE A 143 4.24 5.85 -4.67
N SER A 144 3.80 5.04 -3.73
CA SER A 144 4.35 4.94 -2.38
C SER A 144 4.50 3.48 -2.00
N VAL A 145 5.30 3.21 -0.99
CA VAL A 145 5.42 1.87 -0.41
C VAL A 145 4.75 1.86 0.96
N ILE A 146 3.93 0.88 1.20
CA ILE A 146 3.41 0.55 2.52
C ILE A 146 4.16 -0.68 3.03
N SER A 147 4.70 -0.60 4.24
CA SER A 147 5.15 -1.75 5.01
C SER A 147 4.11 -2.10 6.06
N PHE A 148 3.91 -3.38 6.29
CA PHE A 148 3.01 -3.87 7.33
C PHE A 148 3.64 -5.04 8.07
N VAL A 149 3.39 -5.11 9.39
CA VAL A 149 3.70 -6.27 10.21
C VAL A 149 2.38 -6.95 10.54
N LEU A 150 2.31 -8.25 10.32
CA LEU A 150 1.10 -9.03 10.53
C LEU A 150 1.38 -10.31 11.32
N ASN A 151 0.32 -10.83 11.93
CA ASN A 151 0.27 -12.19 12.43
C ASN A 151 -0.29 -13.10 11.32
N TYR A 152 0.56 -13.89 10.70
CA TYR A 152 0.21 -14.77 9.59
C TYR A 152 -0.84 -15.83 9.94
N HIS A 153 -0.96 -16.21 11.22
CA HIS A 153 -1.91 -17.24 11.64
C HIS A 153 -3.33 -16.70 11.87
N THR A 154 -3.46 -15.39 12.12
CA THR A 154 -4.77 -14.76 12.41
C THR A 154 -5.14 -13.68 11.39
N ASP A 155 -4.26 -13.40 10.43
CA ASP A 155 -4.37 -12.31 9.45
C ASP A 155 -4.47 -10.91 10.09
N ASP A 156 -4.14 -10.78 11.39
CA ASP A 156 -4.17 -9.50 12.09
C ASP A 156 -2.99 -8.63 11.67
N VAL A 157 -3.25 -7.44 11.17
CA VAL A 157 -2.21 -6.42 10.95
C VAL A 157 -1.91 -5.73 12.27
N LEU A 158 -0.66 -5.82 12.72
CA LEU A 158 -0.22 -5.26 14.00
C LEU A 158 0.12 -3.77 13.88
N ASN A 159 0.73 -3.37 12.78
CA ASN A 159 0.97 -1.98 12.42
C ASN A 159 1.35 -1.84 10.94
N THR A 160 1.26 -0.59 10.44
CA THR A 160 1.66 -0.21 9.08
C THR A 160 2.49 1.06 9.10
N SER A 161 3.32 1.24 8.08
CA SER A 161 4.04 2.49 7.81
C SER A 161 4.03 2.75 6.32
N ILE A 162 4.01 4.02 5.92
CA ILE A 162 4.05 4.43 4.51
C ILE A 162 5.28 5.29 4.26
N SER A 163 5.92 5.06 3.12
CA SER A 163 7.02 5.89 2.62
C SER A 163 6.75 6.30 1.19
N SER A 164 6.75 7.61 0.93
CA SER A 164 6.68 8.13 -0.42
C SER A 164 8.04 8.03 -1.10
N LEU A 165 8.05 7.66 -2.37
CA LEU A 165 9.24 7.69 -3.19
C LEU A 165 9.50 9.14 -3.65
N GLY A 166 10.76 9.55 -3.61
CA GLY A 166 11.18 10.81 -4.26
C GLY A 166 11.04 10.74 -5.78
N ALA A 167 11.38 11.85 -6.44
CA ALA A 167 11.38 11.90 -7.91
C ALA A 167 12.20 10.74 -8.50
N VAL A 168 11.69 10.15 -9.57
CA VAL A 168 12.41 9.11 -10.30
C VAL A 168 13.74 9.68 -10.81
N PRO A 169 14.88 9.04 -10.53
CA PRO A 169 16.17 9.53 -11.01
C PRO A 169 16.19 9.65 -12.54
N SER A 170 16.72 10.75 -13.05
CA SER A 170 16.91 10.94 -14.48
C SER A 170 17.84 9.85 -15.03
N GLY A 171 17.36 9.04 -15.98
CA GLY A 171 18.10 7.92 -16.58
C GLY A 171 17.47 6.55 -16.35
N ILE A 172 16.48 6.42 -15.45
CA ILE A 172 15.71 5.17 -15.29
C ILE A 172 14.67 5.01 -16.40
N TYR A 173 14.35 6.09 -17.12
CA TYR A 173 13.43 6.08 -18.27
C TYR A 173 14.00 5.44 -19.55
N SER A 174 15.20 4.86 -19.50
CA SER A 174 15.76 4.19 -20.67
C SER A 174 15.06 2.87 -20.95
N ASP A 175 14.20 2.90 -21.91
CA ASP A 175 13.84 1.84 -22.85
C ASP A 175 13.04 0.61 -22.42
N ASN A 176 12.90 0.27 -21.15
CA ASN A 176 12.26 -1.02 -20.78
C ASN A 176 10.87 -0.91 -20.14
N LEU A 177 10.44 0.25 -19.68
CA LEU A 177 9.12 0.45 -19.07
C LEU A 177 8.09 1.05 -20.03
N LEU A 178 8.50 1.66 -21.13
CA LEU A 178 7.62 2.30 -22.11
C LEU A 178 7.34 1.48 -23.37
N VAL A 179 8.03 0.35 -23.60
CA VAL A 179 7.91 -0.42 -24.86
C VAL A 179 6.76 -1.43 -24.84
N ALA A 180 6.21 -1.77 -23.68
CA ALA A 180 5.13 -2.76 -23.62
C ALA A 180 3.75 -2.22 -23.99
N ASP A 181 3.49 -0.91 -23.86
CA ASP A 181 2.16 -0.34 -24.07
C ASP A 181 1.93 0.34 -25.44
N PHE A 182 3.01 0.63 -26.20
CA PHE A 182 2.86 1.34 -27.48
C PHE A 182 2.69 0.46 -28.72
N SER A 183 2.84 -0.84 -28.61
CA SER A 183 2.74 -1.77 -29.75
C SER A 183 1.35 -2.30 -30.05
N ILE A 184 0.33 -2.01 -29.25
CA ILE A 184 -1.04 -2.53 -29.43
C ILE A 184 -1.98 -1.53 -30.15
N ALA A 185 -1.56 -0.28 -30.32
CA ALA A 185 -2.45 0.76 -30.85
C ALA A 185 -2.39 0.99 -32.39
N GLN A 186 -1.68 0.20 -33.17
CA GLN A 186 -1.50 0.43 -34.59
C GLN A 186 -1.89 -0.69 -35.54
N ASN A 187 -2.82 -1.56 -35.22
CA ASN A 187 -3.40 -2.43 -36.23
C ASN A 187 -4.91 -2.55 -36.01
N ASN A 188 -5.67 -1.65 -36.61
CA ASN A 188 -6.95 -1.92 -37.24
C ASN A 188 -7.63 -0.62 -37.73
N CYS A 189 -7.17 -0.16 -38.87
CA CYS A 189 -7.98 0.63 -39.81
C CYS A 189 -7.72 0.06 -41.19
N ILE A 190 -8.56 -0.86 -41.61
CA ILE A 190 -8.99 -1.10 -43.00
C ILE A 190 -10.45 -1.51 -42.92
#